data_607c0bb3ff5072b7d5bdab92b1120814
#
_entry.id   607c0bb3ff5072b7d5bdab92b1120814
#
_cell.length_a   1.000
_cell.length_b   1.000
_cell.length_c   1.000
_cell.angle_alpha   90.00
_cell.angle_beta   90.00
_cell.angle_gamma   90.00
#
_symmetry.space_group_name_H-M   'P 1'
#
loop_
_entity.id
_entity.type
_entity.pdbx_description
1 polymer ?
#
loop_
_entity_poly.entity_id
_entity_poly.type
_entity_poly.pdbx_seq_one_letter_code
_entity_poly.pdbx_strand_id
1 'polypeptide(L)' 'MLTPLDLHGKKFEKEFRGYNSKEVDEFFAQVVKDFERLYQDNIELKEALERASTKLEY' A
#
# COMPACT_ATOMS: atom_id res chain seq x y z
N MET A 1 -4.03 1.94 7.87
CA MET A 1 -3.39 1.44 6.63
C MET A 1 -4.14 0.22 6.12
N LEU A 2 -4.30 0.10 4.82
CA LEU A 2 -4.94 -1.07 4.22
C LEU A 2 -4.05 -2.29 4.32
N THR A 3 -4.68 -3.43 4.57
CA THR A 3 -3.97 -4.71 4.59
C THR A 3 -4.22 -5.43 3.27
N PRO A 4 -3.38 -6.44 2.92
CA PRO A 4 -3.66 -7.24 1.73
C PRO A 4 -5.05 -7.88 1.73
N LEU A 5 -5.56 -8.26 2.91
CA LEU A 5 -6.91 -8.81 3.02
C LEU A 5 -7.97 -7.78 2.68
N ASP A 6 -7.75 -6.52 3.07
CA ASP A 6 -8.68 -5.44 2.73
C ASP A 6 -8.79 -5.27 1.22
N LEU A 7 -7.66 -5.35 0.53
CA LEU A 7 -7.62 -5.24 -0.92
C LEU A 7 -8.30 -6.44 -1.58
N HIS A 8 -8.00 -7.63 -1.08
CA HIS A 8 -8.53 -8.87 -1.65
C HIS A 8 -10.04 -8.98 -1.46
N GLY A 9 -10.53 -8.52 -0.32
CA GLY A 9 -11.95 -8.61 0.02
C GLY A 9 -12.79 -7.42 -0.41
N LYS A 10 -12.18 -6.39 -1.01
CA LYS A 10 -12.91 -5.18 -1.35
C LYS A 10 -13.91 -5.43 -2.48
N LYS A 11 -15.14 -5.00 -2.25
CA LYS A 11 -16.21 -5.05 -3.25
C LYS A 11 -16.81 -3.67 -3.37
N PHE A 12 -17.18 -3.29 -4.58
CA PHE A 12 -17.81 -2.00 -4.87
C PHE A 12 -19.26 -2.21 -5.25
N GLU A 13 -20.11 -1.27 -4.86
CA GLU A 13 -21.50 -1.30 -5.26
C GLU A 13 -21.61 -1.03 -6.75
N LYS A 14 -22.47 -1.82 -7.41
CA LYS A 14 -22.72 -1.64 -8.84
C LYS A 14 -23.77 -0.57 -9.05
N GLU A 15 -23.49 0.32 -9.94
CA GLU A 15 -24.43 1.33 -10.40
C GLU A 15 -25.08 0.84 -11.70
N PHE A 16 -26.05 1.60 -12.20
CA PHE A 16 -26.75 1.26 -13.43
C PHE A 16 -25.81 1.04 -14.61
N ARG A 17 -24.72 1.82 -14.67
CA ARG A 17 -23.74 1.74 -15.75
C ARG A 17 -22.38 1.24 -15.29
N GLY A 18 -22.33 0.49 -14.18
CA GLY A 18 -21.10 -0.06 -13.66
C GLY A 18 -20.95 0.22 -12.20
N TYR A 19 -19.73 0.23 -11.71
CA TYR A 19 -19.45 0.51 -10.32
C TYR A 19 -19.55 2.00 -10.02
N ASN A 20 -19.81 2.31 -8.74
CA ASN A 20 -19.80 3.70 -8.28
C ASN A 20 -18.40 4.27 -8.41
N SER A 21 -18.22 5.19 -9.36
CA SER A 21 -16.88 5.73 -9.66
C SER A 21 -16.29 6.49 -8.50
N LYS A 22 -17.11 7.20 -7.73
CA LYS A 22 -16.61 7.94 -6.56
C LYS A 22 -16.06 6.99 -5.50
N GLU A 23 -16.76 5.90 -5.25
CA GLU A 23 -16.32 4.88 -4.30
C GLU A 23 -15.01 4.23 -4.75
N VAL A 24 -14.91 3.92 -6.03
CA VAL A 24 -13.69 3.34 -6.61
C VAL A 24 -12.53 4.32 -6.49
N ASP A 25 -12.77 5.58 -6.85
CA ASP A 25 -11.73 6.61 -6.79
C ASP A 25 -11.22 6.83 -5.37
N GLU A 26 -12.12 6.88 -4.40
CA GLU A 26 -11.74 7.05 -3.00
C GLU A 26 -10.91 5.88 -2.49
N PHE A 27 -11.33 4.68 -2.83
CA PHE A 27 -10.59 3.47 -2.44
C PHE A 27 -9.22 3.45 -3.09
N PHE A 28 -9.16 3.79 -4.37
CA PHE A 28 -7.90 3.79 -5.11
C PHE A 28 -6.93 4.84 -4.55
N ALA A 29 -7.44 6.00 -4.18
CA ALA A 29 -6.62 7.04 -3.56
C ALA A 29 -6.00 6.53 -2.26
N GLN A 30 -6.76 5.79 -1.46
CA GLN A 30 -6.24 5.21 -0.22
C GLN A 30 -5.18 4.15 -0.50
N VAL A 31 -5.40 3.33 -1.53
CA VAL A 31 -4.43 2.31 -1.93
C VAL A 31 -3.11 2.96 -2.34
N VAL A 32 -3.16 4.01 -3.15
CA VAL A 32 -1.96 4.72 -3.60
C VAL A 32 -1.21 5.30 -2.40
N LYS A 33 -1.93 5.93 -1.48
CA LYS A 33 -1.33 6.54 -0.30
C LYS A 33 -0.63 5.50 0.57
N ASP A 34 -1.28 4.37 0.80
CA ASP A 34 -0.72 3.30 1.62
C ASP A 34 0.45 2.63 0.92
N PHE A 35 0.38 2.49 -0.40
CA PHE A 35 1.47 1.93 -1.19
C PHE A 35 2.71 2.81 -1.11
N GLU A 36 2.53 4.12 -1.23
CA GLU A 36 3.64 5.06 -1.12
C GLU A 36 4.30 4.99 0.24
N ARG A 37 3.50 4.88 1.29
CA ARG A 37 4.03 4.75 2.64
C ARG A 37 4.81 3.46 2.83
N LEU A 38 4.26 2.35 2.36
CA LEU A 38 4.93 1.05 2.45
C LEU A 38 6.21 1.03 1.65
N TYR A 39 6.20 1.66 0.50
CA TYR A 39 7.39 1.77 -0.34
C TYR A 39 8.49 2.53 0.39
N GLN A 40 8.12 3.64 1.02
CA GLN A 40 9.08 4.44 1.80
C GLN A 40 9.62 3.66 2.99
N ASP A 41 8.73 2.98 3.73
CA ASP A 41 9.12 2.16 4.87
C ASP A 41 10.06 1.05 4.44
N ASN A 42 9.79 0.45 3.29
CA ASN A 42 10.61 -0.63 2.77
C ASN A 42 12.02 -0.14 2.43
N ILE A 43 12.13 1.04 1.83
CA ILE A 43 13.43 1.63 1.53
C ILE A 43 14.21 1.91 2.83
N GLU A 44 13.55 2.47 3.81
CA GLU A 44 14.18 2.79 5.11
C GLU A 44 14.68 1.53 5.81
N LEU A 45 13.87 0.48 5.80
CA LEU A 45 14.25 -0.80 6.42
C LEU A 45 15.42 -1.43 5.69
N LYS A 46 15.43 -1.36 4.38
CA LYS A 46 16.51 -1.90 3.57
C LYS A 46 17.82 -1.17 3.85
N GLU A 47 17.77 0.15 3.94
CA GLU A 47 18.94 0.94 4.25
C GLU A 47 19.45 0.65 5.67
N ALA A 48 18.55 0.49 6.62
CA ALA A 48 18.91 0.15 7.98
C ALA A 48 19.59 -1.22 8.05
N LEU A 49 19.08 -2.17 7.29
CA LEU A 49 19.66 -3.50 7.21
C LEU A 49 21.06 -3.46 6.61
N GLU A 50 21.24 -2.70 5.55
CA GLU A 50 22.55 -2.55 4.91
C GLU A 50 23.56 -1.93 5.85
N ARG A 51 23.16 -0.92 6.63
CA ARG A 51 24.04 -0.30 7.62
C ARG A 51 24.42 -1.29 8.72
N ALA A 52 23.45 -2.05 9.19
CA ALA A 52 23.71 -3.06 10.23
C ALA A 52 24.64 -4.16 9.72
N SER A 53 24.41 -4.60 8.48
CA SER A 53 25.25 -5.63 7.83
C SER A 53 26.70 -5.13 7.68
N THR A 54 26.87 -3.88 7.26
CA THR A 54 28.19 -3.29 7.13
C THR A 54 28.93 -3.24 8.47
N LYS A 55 28.20 -2.91 9.54
CA LYS A 55 28.78 -2.90 10.88
C LYS A 55 29.20 -4.28 11.35
N LEU A 56 28.46 -5.30 10.97
CA LEU A 56 28.78 -6.67 11.36
C LEU A 56 30.00 -7.22 10.65
N GLU A 57 30.35 -6.68 9.49
CA GLU A 57 31.51 -7.09 8.74
C GLU A 57 32.82 -6.57 9.33
N TYR A 58 32.75 -5.59 10.21
CA TYR A 58 33.90 -5.03 10.88
C TYR A 58 33.94 -5.44 12.35
#